data_214cfc567c51466231016149debc6240
#
_entry.id   214cfc567c51466231016149debc6240
#
_cell.length_a   1.000
_cell.length_b   1.000
_cell.length_c   1.000
_cell.angle_alpha   90.00
_cell.angle_beta   90.00
_cell.angle_gamma   90.00
#
_symmetry.space_group_name_H-M   'P 1'
#
loop_
_entity.id
_entity.type
_entity.pdbx_description
1 polymer ?
#
loop_
_entity_poly.entity_id
_entity_poly.type
_entity_poly.pdbx_seq_one_letter_code
_entity_poly.pdbx_strand_id
1 'polypeptide(L)'
;MISIAMATYNGEKFLEKQIYSILHQTILDFEIVVCDDHSQDSTWQILERYAKNDERFHIFRNEKNLGFKKNFEKAIGLTKGDYIALCDQDDIWYPRHLEILLNNIGDNMLCIGNCDMIDKDGNLYKNRFYEDSQQYRYVFTDSIKKSCRILFSISPFIGCSMLMKKSFLAKALPIPEEIRFHDVWFSLLGCYCGMTFTHEKVIQYRMTGNNVTGLRTNQFNKWIMFKLFIKLLIFNEIPQGRIGMVQTILERVDLNDNETKFLKKSLHVLSVKGNIFTCLQNAPFYIKHCRHIFTF
;
A
#
# COMPACT_ATOMS: atom_id res chain seq x y z
N MET A 1 6.94 19.53 8.49
CA MET A 1 5.52 19.57 8.01
C MET A 1 5.18 18.23 7.35
N ILE A 2 3.95 17.71 7.55
CA ILE A 2 3.42 16.51 6.89
C ILE A 2 2.44 16.94 5.80
N SER A 3 2.48 16.29 4.63
CA SER A 3 1.41 16.44 3.62
C SER A 3 0.54 15.20 3.64
N ILE A 4 -0.76 15.37 3.69
CA ILE A 4 -1.75 14.31 3.55
C ILE A 4 -2.20 14.30 2.09
N ALA A 5 -1.81 13.28 1.33
CA ALA A 5 -2.21 13.08 -0.06
C ALA A 5 -3.50 12.25 -0.10
N MET A 6 -4.62 12.91 -0.37
CA MET A 6 -5.95 12.30 -0.42
C MET A 6 -6.43 12.15 -1.86
N ALA A 7 -6.90 10.96 -2.21
CA ALA A 7 -7.56 10.69 -3.48
C ALA A 7 -9.06 10.48 -3.27
N THR A 8 -9.91 11.19 -4.04
CA THR A 8 -11.37 11.07 -3.94
C THR A 8 -12.01 10.73 -5.28
N TYR A 9 -13.06 9.93 -5.24
CA TYR A 9 -13.97 9.65 -6.36
C TYR A 9 -15.30 9.11 -5.87
N ASN A 10 -16.39 9.86 -6.04
CA ASN A 10 -17.75 9.50 -5.60
C ASN A 10 -17.79 9.03 -4.13
N GLY A 11 -17.23 9.86 -3.25
CA GLY A 11 -16.99 9.55 -1.84
C GLY A 11 -17.94 10.24 -0.86
N GLU A 12 -19.00 10.91 -1.33
CA GLU A 12 -19.87 11.76 -0.51
C GLU A 12 -20.33 11.10 0.81
N LYS A 13 -20.52 9.79 0.78
CA LYS A 13 -21.06 9.03 1.90
C LYS A 13 -20.13 8.97 3.12
N PHE A 14 -18.83 8.97 2.90
CA PHE A 14 -17.84 8.71 3.96
C PHE A 14 -16.86 9.87 4.17
N LEU A 15 -16.70 10.73 3.17
CA LEU A 15 -15.65 11.75 3.10
C LEU A 15 -15.66 12.67 4.33
N GLU A 16 -16.82 13.11 4.82
CA GLU A 16 -16.90 13.99 5.99
C GLU A 16 -16.35 13.33 7.26
N LYS A 17 -16.61 12.03 7.46
CA LYS A 17 -16.07 11.29 8.60
C LYS A 17 -14.55 11.15 8.51
N GLN A 18 -14.04 10.92 7.31
CA GLN A 18 -12.60 10.85 7.06
C GLN A 18 -11.94 12.20 7.31
N ILE A 19 -12.48 13.29 6.76
CA ILE A 19 -11.97 14.66 7.00
C ILE A 19 -12.01 14.99 8.49
N TYR A 20 -13.11 14.69 9.17
CA TYR A 20 -13.22 14.90 10.61
C TYR A 20 -12.10 14.21 11.37
N SER A 21 -11.78 12.97 11.04
CA SER A 21 -10.71 12.21 11.69
C SER A 21 -9.31 12.81 11.45
N ILE A 22 -9.09 13.41 10.27
CA ILE A 22 -7.85 14.12 9.95
C ILE A 22 -7.72 15.42 10.76
N LEU A 23 -8.79 16.18 10.83
CA LEU A 23 -8.78 17.46 11.56
C LEU A 23 -8.59 17.29 13.07
N HIS A 24 -8.80 16.09 13.61
CA HIS A 24 -8.61 15.73 15.02
C HIS A 24 -7.31 14.97 15.29
N GLN A 25 -6.30 15.12 14.45
CA GLN A 25 -4.98 14.53 14.69
C GLN A 25 -4.23 15.29 15.82
N THR A 26 -3.39 14.55 16.59
CA THR A 26 -2.53 15.13 17.63
C THR A 26 -1.43 16.00 17.05
N ILE A 27 -0.94 15.71 15.85
CA ILE A 27 -0.05 16.60 15.08
C ILE A 27 -0.90 17.58 14.29
N LEU A 28 -0.63 18.89 14.44
CA LEU A 28 -1.39 19.96 13.78
C LEU A 28 -0.63 20.58 12.58
N ASP A 29 0.69 20.34 12.48
CA ASP A 29 1.54 20.86 11.40
C ASP A 29 1.43 19.97 10.15
N PHE A 30 0.32 20.11 9.41
CA PHE A 30 0.10 19.38 8.16
C PHE A 30 -0.70 20.21 7.14
N GLU A 31 -0.53 19.86 5.87
CA GLU A 31 -1.42 20.27 4.77
C GLU A 31 -2.22 19.06 4.27
N ILE A 32 -3.35 19.31 3.61
CA ILE A 32 -4.20 18.29 3.01
C ILE A 32 -4.30 18.57 1.51
N VAL A 33 -3.64 17.78 0.70
CA VAL A 33 -3.65 17.86 -0.76
C VAL A 33 -4.64 16.84 -1.30
N VAL A 34 -5.78 17.30 -1.80
CA VAL A 34 -6.86 16.45 -2.29
C VAL A 34 -6.93 16.51 -3.81
N CYS A 35 -6.89 15.36 -4.45
CA CYS A 35 -7.21 15.24 -5.88
C CYS A 35 -8.55 14.50 -6.06
N ASP A 36 -9.56 15.21 -6.55
CA ASP A 36 -10.85 14.65 -6.91
C ASP A 36 -10.83 14.14 -8.35
N ASP A 37 -11.13 12.86 -8.53
CA ASP A 37 -11.04 12.16 -9.81
C ASP A 37 -12.31 12.31 -10.66
N HIS A 38 -12.81 13.56 -10.75
CA HIS A 38 -14.01 13.92 -11.52
C HIS A 38 -15.29 13.30 -10.94
N SER A 39 -15.50 13.42 -9.62
CA SER A 39 -16.71 12.94 -8.94
C SER A 39 -17.98 13.52 -9.53
N GLN A 40 -19.04 12.71 -9.55
CA GLN A 40 -20.37 13.04 -10.07
C GLN A 40 -21.42 13.22 -8.97
N ASP A 41 -21.04 12.87 -7.72
CA ASP A 41 -21.84 13.06 -6.52
C ASP A 41 -21.47 14.37 -5.78
N SER A 42 -21.85 14.55 -4.53
CA SER A 42 -21.58 15.74 -3.74
C SER A 42 -20.13 15.83 -3.19
N THR A 43 -19.23 14.92 -3.60
CA THR A 43 -17.83 14.89 -3.12
C THR A 43 -17.14 16.23 -3.31
N TRP A 44 -17.22 16.80 -4.52
CA TRP A 44 -16.54 18.07 -4.81
C TRP A 44 -17.09 19.23 -3.97
N GLN A 45 -18.40 19.34 -3.81
CA GLN A 45 -19.04 20.36 -2.99
C GLN A 45 -18.64 20.27 -1.50
N ILE A 46 -18.48 19.04 -1.00
CA ILE A 46 -17.95 18.80 0.35
C ILE A 46 -16.53 19.37 0.46
N LEU A 47 -15.65 19.04 -0.49
CA LEU A 47 -14.27 19.52 -0.50
C LEU A 47 -14.18 21.05 -0.58
N GLU A 48 -14.96 21.70 -1.46
CA GLU A 48 -15.01 23.17 -1.56
C GLU A 48 -15.42 23.82 -0.25
N ARG A 49 -16.37 23.25 0.47
CA ARG A 49 -16.80 23.75 1.78
C ARG A 49 -15.68 23.70 2.80
N TYR A 50 -14.90 22.62 2.86
CA TYR A 50 -13.76 22.52 3.78
C TYR A 50 -12.62 23.44 3.37
N ALA A 51 -12.26 23.49 2.10
CA ALA A 51 -11.21 24.36 1.59
C ALA A 51 -11.49 25.86 1.80
N LYS A 52 -12.77 26.26 1.81
CA LYS A 52 -13.16 27.63 2.10
C LYS A 52 -12.94 28.02 3.57
N ASN A 53 -13.00 27.05 4.50
CA ASN A 53 -12.98 27.32 5.94
C ASN A 53 -11.65 26.94 6.61
N ASP A 54 -10.75 26.22 5.93
CA ASP A 54 -9.47 25.78 6.47
C ASP A 54 -8.38 25.85 5.38
N GLU A 55 -7.42 26.75 5.57
CA GLU A 55 -6.34 27.04 4.62
C GLU A 55 -5.37 25.86 4.38
N ARG A 56 -5.43 24.85 5.23
CA ARG A 56 -4.63 23.62 5.07
C ARG A 56 -5.10 22.77 3.89
N PHE A 57 -6.33 22.99 3.38
CA PHE A 57 -6.88 22.25 2.25
C PHE A 57 -6.45 22.85 0.92
N HIS A 58 -5.78 22.05 0.12
CA HIS A 58 -5.42 22.32 -1.27
C HIS A 58 -6.14 21.32 -2.16
N ILE A 59 -7.24 21.74 -2.80
CA ILE A 59 -8.11 20.84 -3.57
C ILE A 59 -7.88 21.00 -5.07
N PHE A 60 -7.84 19.91 -5.78
CA PHE A 60 -7.65 19.85 -7.22
C PHE A 60 -8.68 18.90 -7.83
N ARG A 61 -9.35 19.31 -8.90
CA ARG A 61 -10.28 18.46 -9.63
C ARG A 61 -9.69 18.03 -10.96
N ASN A 62 -9.78 16.73 -11.28
CA ASN A 62 -9.38 16.24 -12.58
C ASN A 62 -10.42 16.57 -13.64
N GLU A 63 -10.01 16.83 -14.89
CA GLU A 63 -10.92 17.06 -16.00
C GLU A 63 -11.70 15.80 -16.41
N LYS A 64 -11.14 14.62 -16.12
CA LYS A 64 -11.73 13.30 -16.33
C LYS A 64 -11.24 12.32 -15.28
N ASN A 65 -11.92 11.19 -15.13
CA ASN A 65 -11.47 10.10 -14.26
C ASN A 65 -10.16 9.50 -14.78
N LEU A 66 -9.09 9.58 -13.97
CA LEU A 66 -7.75 9.04 -14.24
C LEU A 66 -7.55 7.65 -13.64
N GLY A 67 -8.43 7.24 -12.74
CA GLY A 67 -8.30 6.05 -11.89
C GLY A 67 -7.43 6.29 -10.66
N PHE A 68 -7.71 5.52 -9.62
CA PHE A 68 -7.15 5.73 -8.27
C PHE A 68 -5.61 5.85 -8.25
N LYS A 69 -4.88 5.04 -9.02
CA LYS A 69 -3.41 5.06 -9.07
C LYS A 69 -2.87 6.41 -9.56
N LYS A 70 -3.36 6.89 -10.70
CA LYS A 70 -2.93 8.18 -11.28
C LYS A 70 -3.41 9.35 -10.44
N ASN A 71 -4.57 9.23 -9.80
CA ASN A 71 -5.09 10.25 -8.92
C ASN A 71 -4.21 10.39 -7.65
N PHE A 72 -3.79 9.28 -7.02
CA PHE A 72 -2.79 9.30 -5.94
C PHE A 72 -1.45 9.85 -6.41
N GLU A 73 -0.94 9.41 -7.57
CA GLU A 73 0.32 9.91 -8.12
C GLU A 73 0.29 11.44 -8.28
N LYS A 74 -0.83 11.98 -8.78
CA LYS A 74 -1.03 13.43 -8.88
C LYS A 74 -1.09 14.10 -7.52
N ALA A 75 -1.87 13.58 -6.57
CA ALA A 75 -1.96 14.14 -5.22
C ALA A 75 -0.59 14.18 -4.54
N ILE A 76 0.16 13.07 -4.58
CA ILE A 76 1.53 12.97 -4.04
C ILE A 76 2.45 14.01 -4.71
N GLY A 77 2.39 14.14 -6.04
CA GLY A 77 3.23 15.09 -6.78
C GLY A 77 3.00 16.56 -6.43
N LEU A 78 1.83 16.90 -5.87
CA LEU A 78 1.46 18.25 -5.46
C LEU A 78 1.81 18.56 -4.00
N THR A 79 2.27 17.59 -3.22
CA THR A 79 2.64 17.76 -1.80
C THR A 79 3.91 18.57 -1.61
N LYS A 80 3.97 19.33 -0.51
CA LYS A 80 5.12 20.21 -0.16
C LYS A 80 5.89 19.74 1.06
N GLY A 81 5.26 18.96 1.96
CA GLY A 81 5.82 18.50 3.22
C GLY A 81 7.02 17.56 3.07
N ASP A 82 7.78 17.38 4.13
CA ASP A 82 8.92 16.48 4.21
C ASP A 82 8.50 15.01 4.33
N TYR A 83 7.26 14.80 4.82
CA TYR A 83 6.62 13.51 4.97
C TYR A 83 5.27 13.52 4.25
N ILE A 84 4.91 12.40 3.63
CA ILE A 84 3.66 12.23 2.91
C ILE A 84 2.89 11.05 3.52
N ALA A 85 1.68 11.32 4.01
CA ALA A 85 0.71 10.31 4.44
C ALA A 85 -0.31 10.09 3.33
N LEU A 86 -0.58 8.83 2.98
CA LEU A 86 -1.62 8.50 2.01
C LEU A 86 -2.98 8.40 2.69
N CYS A 87 -4.02 8.88 2.02
CA CYS A 87 -5.36 8.90 2.58
C CYS A 87 -6.41 8.50 1.53
N ASP A 88 -7.17 7.45 1.82
CA ASP A 88 -8.40 7.12 1.11
C ASP A 88 -9.57 7.95 1.67
N GLN A 89 -10.66 8.06 0.93
CA GLN A 89 -11.80 8.94 1.25
C GLN A 89 -12.79 8.34 2.25
N ASP A 90 -12.68 7.05 2.58
CA ASP A 90 -13.74 6.26 3.22
C ASP A 90 -13.32 5.57 4.54
N ASP A 91 -12.10 5.82 5.00
CA ASP A 91 -11.58 5.29 6.26
C ASP A 91 -11.86 6.21 7.45
N ILE A 92 -11.31 5.87 8.61
CA ILE A 92 -11.27 6.73 9.81
C ILE A 92 -9.89 6.63 10.45
N TRP A 93 -9.16 7.72 10.56
CA TRP A 93 -7.87 7.74 11.23
C TRP A 93 -8.05 7.80 12.75
N TYR A 94 -7.23 7.04 13.48
CA TYR A 94 -7.11 7.23 14.92
C TYR A 94 -6.43 8.57 15.23
N PRO A 95 -6.73 9.22 16.38
CA PRO A 95 -6.22 10.56 16.69
C PRO A 95 -4.68 10.69 16.66
N ARG A 96 -3.97 9.60 16.93
CA ARG A 96 -2.51 9.55 16.92
C ARG A 96 -1.91 8.95 15.65
N HIS A 97 -2.65 8.86 14.54
CA HIS A 97 -2.19 8.23 13.30
C HIS A 97 -0.88 8.84 12.81
N LEU A 98 -0.84 10.15 12.60
CA LEU A 98 0.37 10.85 12.13
C LEU A 98 1.52 10.78 13.14
N GLU A 99 1.23 10.93 14.42
CA GLU A 99 2.21 10.89 15.51
C GLU A 99 2.88 9.51 15.59
N ILE A 100 2.10 8.44 15.57
CA ILE A 100 2.61 7.07 15.63
C ILE A 100 3.52 6.78 14.44
N LEU A 101 3.06 7.10 13.23
CA LEU A 101 3.84 6.85 12.02
C LEU A 101 5.13 7.67 11.98
N LEU A 102 5.08 8.95 12.38
CA LEU A 102 6.23 9.84 12.41
C LEU A 102 7.27 9.37 13.44
N ASN A 103 6.83 8.93 14.62
CA ASN A 103 7.73 8.42 15.66
C ASN A 103 8.39 7.09 15.29
N ASN A 104 7.74 6.29 14.45
CA ASN A 104 8.23 4.96 14.06
C ASN A 104 9.04 4.93 12.75
N ILE A 105 8.99 5.99 11.92
CA ILE A 105 9.69 5.99 10.62
C ILE A 105 11.22 5.99 10.78
N GLY A 106 11.76 6.70 11.77
CA GLY A 106 13.19 6.79 12.04
C GLY A 106 13.99 7.11 10.77
N ASP A 107 15.06 6.36 10.51
CA ASP A 107 15.90 6.51 9.31
C ASP A 107 15.30 5.87 8.05
N ASN A 108 14.22 5.10 8.18
CA ASN A 108 13.57 4.45 7.04
C ASN A 108 12.89 5.47 6.11
N MET A 109 12.65 5.06 4.86
CA MET A 109 11.94 5.86 3.86
C MET A 109 10.43 5.70 3.93
N LEU A 110 9.96 4.59 4.50
CA LEU A 110 8.55 4.22 4.60
C LEU A 110 8.25 3.64 5.98
N CYS A 111 7.18 4.11 6.62
CA CYS A 111 6.58 3.51 7.80
C CYS A 111 5.14 3.08 7.47
N ILE A 112 4.77 1.90 7.92
CA ILE A 112 3.43 1.33 7.74
C ILE A 112 2.84 1.00 9.11
N GLY A 113 1.62 1.46 9.35
CA GLY A 113 0.88 1.19 10.58
C GLY A 113 -0.06 0.00 10.45
N ASN A 114 -0.50 -0.51 11.58
CA ASN A 114 -1.54 -1.53 11.67
C ASN A 114 -2.94 -0.90 11.54
N CYS A 115 -3.95 -1.70 11.25
CA CYS A 115 -5.33 -1.24 11.10
C CYS A 115 -6.32 -2.11 11.86
N ASP A 116 -7.46 -1.51 12.23
CA ASP A 116 -8.70 -2.22 12.46
C ASP A 116 -9.53 -2.28 11.18
N MET A 117 -10.36 -3.31 11.06
CA MET A 117 -11.30 -3.42 9.94
C MET A 117 -12.68 -3.01 10.42
N ILE A 118 -13.37 -2.14 9.67
CA ILE A 118 -14.75 -1.74 9.94
C ILE A 118 -15.66 -2.04 8.76
N ASP A 119 -16.94 -2.29 9.03
CA ASP A 119 -17.95 -2.44 7.99
C ASP A 119 -18.38 -1.08 7.41
N LYS A 120 -19.31 -1.11 6.45
CA LYS A 120 -19.87 0.09 5.84
C LYS A 120 -20.56 1.04 6.84
N ASP A 121 -21.00 0.54 7.98
CA ASP A 121 -21.70 1.29 9.01
C ASP A 121 -20.74 1.80 10.12
N GLY A 122 -19.48 1.36 10.10
CA GLY A 122 -18.42 1.76 11.03
C GLY A 122 -18.27 0.82 12.23
N ASN A 123 -18.92 -0.34 12.23
CA ASN A 123 -18.74 -1.32 13.28
C ASN A 123 -17.47 -2.13 13.06
N LEU A 124 -16.75 -2.43 14.15
CA LEU A 124 -15.55 -3.26 14.08
C LEU A 124 -15.87 -4.63 13.48
N TYR A 125 -15.13 -4.98 12.45
CA TYR A 125 -15.25 -6.28 11.83
C TYR A 125 -14.54 -7.31 12.71
N LYS A 126 -15.30 -8.20 13.35
CA LYS A 126 -14.77 -9.26 14.24
C LYS A 126 -14.04 -10.38 13.48
N ASN A 127 -13.43 -10.08 12.36
CA ASN A 127 -12.69 -11.09 11.62
C ASN A 127 -11.23 -10.99 11.98
N ARG A 128 -10.73 -11.95 12.74
CA ARG A 128 -9.35 -12.09 13.24
C ARG A 128 -8.28 -12.13 12.15
N PHE A 129 -8.64 -11.95 10.89
CA PHE A 129 -7.69 -12.08 9.78
C PHE A 129 -6.50 -11.13 9.89
N TYR A 130 -6.70 -9.90 10.40
CA TYR A 130 -5.62 -8.96 10.66
C TYR A 130 -5.08 -9.06 12.10
N GLU A 131 -5.91 -9.46 13.07
CA GLU A 131 -5.47 -9.62 14.48
C GLU A 131 -4.61 -10.88 14.67
N ASP A 132 -4.99 -11.98 14.01
CA ASP A 132 -4.26 -13.25 14.05
C ASP A 132 -3.38 -13.48 12.82
N SER A 133 -3.43 -12.59 11.83
CA SER A 133 -2.57 -12.78 10.69
C SER A 133 -1.14 -12.60 11.15
N GLN A 134 -0.47 -13.73 11.33
CA GLN A 134 0.99 -13.81 11.48
C GLN A 134 1.72 -12.98 10.41
N GLN A 135 0.97 -12.39 9.47
CA GLN A 135 1.44 -11.49 8.45
C GLN A 135 2.18 -10.30 9.01
N TYR A 136 1.74 -9.74 10.13
CA TYR A 136 2.40 -8.64 10.81
C TYR A 136 3.42 -9.09 11.89
N ARG A 137 3.43 -10.36 12.29
CA ARG A 137 4.45 -10.89 13.22
C ARG A 137 5.84 -10.98 12.60
N TYR A 138 5.93 -11.00 11.26
CA TYR A 138 7.20 -11.08 10.56
C TYR A 138 7.68 -9.69 10.14
N VAL A 139 8.11 -8.89 11.11
CA VAL A 139 9.00 -7.76 10.83
C VAL A 139 10.35 -8.36 10.45
N PHE A 140 10.47 -8.76 9.19
CA PHE A 140 11.76 -9.17 8.67
C PHE A 140 12.67 -7.95 8.61
N THR A 141 13.86 -8.08 9.16
CA THR A 141 14.93 -7.09 8.99
C THR A 141 15.57 -7.17 7.60
N ASP A 142 15.48 -8.33 6.98
CA ASP A 142 16.11 -8.66 5.69
C ASP A 142 15.21 -8.23 4.52
N SER A 143 15.76 -7.39 3.63
CA SER A 143 15.07 -6.86 2.45
C SER A 143 14.56 -7.96 1.50
N ILE A 144 15.33 -9.04 1.33
CA ILE A 144 14.99 -10.17 0.47
C ILE A 144 13.76 -10.91 1.01
N LYS A 145 13.71 -11.17 2.32
CA LYS A 145 12.57 -11.87 2.94
C LYS A 145 11.29 -11.04 2.88
N LYS A 146 11.39 -9.71 3.12
CA LYS A 146 10.26 -8.78 2.97
C LYS A 146 9.73 -8.80 1.53
N SER A 147 10.62 -8.65 0.55
CA SER A 147 10.27 -8.57 -0.87
C SER A 147 9.72 -9.88 -1.43
N CYS A 148 10.20 -11.04 -0.99
CA CYS A 148 9.65 -12.34 -1.38
C CYS A 148 8.15 -12.41 -1.18
N ARG A 149 7.66 -11.95 -0.02
CA ARG A 149 6.24 -11.96 0.29
C ARG A 149 5.43 -11.09 -0.66
N ILE A 150 5.92 -9.90 -0.94
CA ILE A 150 5.25 -8.96 -1.84
C ILE A 150 5.27 -9.47 -3.29
N LEU A 151 6.40 -10.04 -3.73
CA LEU A 151 6.57 -10.52 -5.10
C LEU A 151 5.78 -11.81 -5.39
N PHE A 152 5.77 -12.75 -4.44
CA PHE A 152 5.25 -14.10 -4.66
C PHE A 152 3.97 -14.41 -3.86
N SER A 153 3.39 -13.41 -3.20
CA SER A 153 2.14 -13.55 -2.44
C SER A 153 1.30 -12.26 -2.56
N ILE A 154 0.33 -12.09 -1.67
CA ILE A 154 -0.48 -10.88 -1.56
C ILE A 154 0.22 -9.91 -0.62
N SER A 155 0.35 -8.64 -1.02
CA SER A 155 0.84 -7.60 -0.10
C SER A 155 -0.16 -7.45 1.05
N PRO A 156 0.31 -7.53 2.31
CA PRO A 156 -0.56 -7.34 3.47
C PRO A 156 -0.75 -5.86 3.83
N PHE A 157 -0.07 -4.96 3.14
CA PHE A 157 0.01 -3.56 3.51
C PHE A 157 -1.08 -2.74 2.81
N ILE A 158 -1.64 -1.77 3.54
CA ILE A 158 -2.72 -0.89 3.09
C ILE A 158 -2.15 0.51 2.89
N GLY A 159 -2.42 1.12 1.74
CA GLY A 159 -1.86 2.42 1.36
C GLY A 159 -2.15 3.53 2.38
N CYS A 160 -3.39 3.63 2.84
CA CYS A 160 -3.83 4.65 3.79
C CYS A 160 -3.27 4.51 5.21
N SER A 161 -2.45 3.49 5.50
CA SER A 161 -1.68 3.35 6.73
C SER A 161 -0.19 3.70 6.57
N MET A 162 0.19 4.33 5.45
CA MET A 162 1.58 4.62 5.09
C MET A 162 1.96 6.08 5.32
N LEU A 163 3.15 6.28 5.90
CA LEU A 163 3.88 7.54 5.91
C LEU A 163 5.22 7.35 5.22
N MET A 164 5.56 8.20 4.27
CA MET A 164 6.81 8.16 3.53
C MET A 164 7.59 9.46 3.60
N LYS A 165 8.91 9.42 3.56
CA LYS A 165 9.74 10.61 3.41
C LYS A 165 9.64 11.15 1.97
N LYS A 166 9.68 12.47 1.81
CA LYS A 166 9.67 13.12 0.49
C LYS A 166 10.81 12.63 -0.41
N SER A 167 11.97 12.36 0.16
CA SER A 167 13.13 11.83 -0.57
C SER A 167 12.88 10.44 -1.20
N PHE A 168 11.94 9.68 -0.67
CA PHE A 168 11.52 8.39 -1.25
C PHE A 168 10.86 8.56 -2.62
N LEU A 169 10.19 9.69 -2.85
CA LEU A 169 9.44 9.96 -4.08
C LEU A 169 10.33 10.00 -5.32
N ALA A 170 11.60 10.39 -5.18
CA ALA A 170 12.54 10.41 -6.30
C ALA A 170 12.74 9.02 -6.94
N LYS A 171 12.59 7.96 -6.15
CA LYS A 171 12.66 6.56 -6.62
C LYS A 171 11.26 5.96 -6.86
N ALA A 172 10.25 6.46 -6.16
CA ALA A 172 8.90 5.92 -6.19
C ALA A 172 8.05 6.42 -7.37
N LEU A 173 8.31 7.64 -7.87
CA LEU A 173 7.55 8.24 -8.96
C LEU A 173 8.39 8.33 -10.26
N PRO A 174 7.75 8.25 -11.42
CA PRO A 174 6.36 7.86 -11.62
C PRO A 174 6.13 6.38 -11.25
N ILE A 175 4.90 6.05 -10.82
CA ILE A 175 4.52 4.65 -10.57
C ILE A 175 4.50 3.91 -11.91
N PRO A 176 5.22 2.79 -12.07
CA PRO A 176 5.24 2.05 -13.33
C PRO A 176 3.83 1.67 -13.82
N GLU A 177 3.62 1.75 -15.13
CA GLU A 177 2.26 1.63 -15.70
C GLU A 177 1.62 0.27 -15.47
N GLU A 178 2.41 -0.79 -15.50
CA GLU A 178 1.96 -2.17 -15.33
C GLU A 178 1.50 -2.47 -13.91
N ILE A 179 1.84 -1.60 -12.95
CA ILE A 179 1.50 -1.78 -11.54
C ILE A 179 0.06 -1.33 -11.31
N ARG A 180 -0.76 -2.26 -10.83
CA ARG A 180 -2.16 -1.97 -10.54
C ARG A 180 -2.34 -1.18 -9.25
N PHE A 181 -1.61 -1.53 -8.18
CA PHE A 181 -1.79 -1.00 -6.84
C PHE A 181 -0.53 -0.27 -6.36
N HIS A 182 -0.67 1.01 -6.01
CA HIS A 182 0.42 1.87 -5.55
C HIS A 182 1.01 1.42 -4.21
N ASP A 183 0.18 0.91 -3.30
CA ASP A 183 0.59 0.40 -1.99
C ASP A 183 1.53 -0.81 -2.10
N VAL A 184 1.25 -1.71 -3.04
CA VAL A 184 2.12 -2.85 -3.35
C VAL A 184 3.47 -2.37 -3.88
N TRP A 185 3.47 -1.35 -4.75
CA TRP A 185 4.69 -0.75 -5.30
C TRP A 185 5.53 -0.10 -4.21
N PHE A 186 4.93 0.79 -3.42
CA PHE A 186 5.66 1.49 -2.35
C PHE A 186 6.20 0.50 -1.30
N SER A 187 5.44 -0.54 -0.96
CA SER A 187 5.90 -1.57 -0.03
C SER A 187 7.10 -2.34 -0.58
N LEU A 188 7.06 -2.73 -1.86
CA LEU A 188 8.17 -3.47 -2.46
C LEU A 188 9.42 -2.61 -2.58
N LEU A 189 9.28 -1.36 -3.04
CA LEU A 189 10.37 -0.40 -3.11
C LEU A 189 10.94 -0.10 -1.72
N GLY A 190 10.07 0.05 -0.72
CA GLY A 190 10.45 0.25 0.68
C GLY A 190 11.29 -0.88 1.26
N CYS A 191 11.14 -2.13 0.78
CA CYS A 191 12.00 -3.23 1.21
C CYS A 191 13.50 -2.97 0.93
N TYR A 192 13.81 -2.21 -0.12
CA TYR A 192 15.18 -1.92 -0.56
C TYR A 192 15.64 -0.52 -0.18
N CYS A 193 14.73 0.40 0.05
CA CYS A 193 15.04 1.78 0.45
C CYS A 193 14.97 2.04 1.97
N GLY A 194 14.53 1.05 2.74
CA GLY A 194 14.26 1.17 4.17
C GLY A 194 12.76 1.29 4.46
N MET A 195 12.22 0.26 5.12
CA MET A 195 10.84 0.19 5.54
C MET A 195 10.72 -0.33 6.97
N THR A 196 9.91 0.32 7.77
CA THR A 196 9.50 -0.14 9.10
C THR A 196 8.00 -0.36 9.18
N PHE A 197 7.59 -1.10 10.17
CA PHE A 197 6.20 -1.40 10.48
C PHE A 197 5.96 -1.21 11.97
N THR A 198 4.84 -0.59 12.35
CA THR A 198 4.38 -0.54 13.73
C THR A 198 3.14 -1.39 13.95
N HIS A 199 3.08 -2.08 15.09
CA HIS A 199 1.91 -2.88 15.50
C HIS A 199 0.77 -2.02 16.04
N GLU A 200 1.04 -0.73 16.32
CA GLU A 200 0.01 0.20 16.76
C GLU A 200 -1.01 0.42 15.64
N LYS A 201 -2.28 0.40 16.03
CA LYS A 201 -3.39 0.64 15.11
C LYS A 201 -3.49 2.13 14.84
N VAL A 202 -3.35 2.50 13.57
CA VAL A 202 -3.34 3.91 13.14
C VAL A 202 -4.62 4.28 12.40
N ILE A 203 -5.39 3.30 11.90
CA ILE A 203 -6.52 3.51 11.02
C ILE A 203 -7.60 2.45 11.24
N GLN A 204 -8.85 2.83 11.05
CA GLN A 204 -10.00 1.94 10.86
C GLN A 204 -10.28 1.86 9.35
N TYR A 205 -9.84 0.78 8.73
CA TYR A 205 -10.01 0.53 7.29
C TYR A 205 -11.42 0.02 6.99
N ARG A 206 -12.13 0.74 6.11
CA ARG A 206 -13.53 0.43 5.82
C ARG A 206 -13.68 -0.56 4.68
N MET A 207 -14.46 -1.62 4.97
CA MET A 207 -14.88 -2.62 3.99
C MET A 207 -16.26 -2.28 3.45
N THR A 208 -16.30 -1.58 2.32
CA THR A 208 -17.57 -1.14 1.69
C THR A 208 -18.22 -2.23 0.83
N GLY A 209 -17.49 -3.31 0.54
CA GLY A 209 -17.89 -4.32 -0.45
C GLY A 209 -17.51 -3.96 -1.90
N ASN A 210 -17.22 -2.68 -2.16
CA ASN A 210 -16.79 -2.15 -3.45
C ASN A 210 -15.32 -1.75 -3.47
N ASN A 211 -14.56 -2.11 -2.42
CA ASN A 211 -13.14 -1.81 -2.34
C ASN A 211 -12.40 -2.43 -3.54
N VAL A 212 -11.54 -1.65 -4.18
CA VAL A 212 -10.76 -2.07 -5.36
C VAL A 212 -9.87 -3.28 -5.08
N THR A 213 -9.42 -3.42 -3.84
CA THR A 213 -8.58 -4.53 -3.37
C THR A 213 -9.31 -5.87 -3.29
N GLY A 214 -10.64 -5.89 -3.33
CA GLY A 214 -11.44 -7.12 -3.38
C GLY A 214 -11.19 -8.10 -2.23
N LEU A 215 -10.74 -7.64 -1.06
CA LEU A 215 -10.58 -8.46 0.15
C LEU A 215 -11.94 -9.05 0.53
N ARG A 216 -12.24 -10.23 0.01
CA ARG A 216 -13.42 -11.00 0.41
C ARG A 216 -13.14 -11.65 1.75
N THR A 217 -13.87 -11.24 2.75
CA THR A 217 -13.71 -11.53 4.17
C THR A 217 -13.77 -13.02 4.59
N ASN A 218 -14.07 -13.95 3.69
CA ASN A 218 -14.44 -15.31 4.10
C ASN A 218 -13.47 -16.43 3.71
N GLN A 219 -12.30 -16.18 3.11
CA GLN A 219 -11.60 -17.29 2.47
C GLN A 219 -10.06 -17.32 2.52
N PHE A 220 -9.41 -16.67 3.50
CA PHE A 220 -7.97 -16.92 3.66
C PHE A 220 -7.72 -18.02 4.69
N ASN A 221 -7.89 -19.28 4.28
CA ASN A 221 -7.39 -20.41 5.03
C ASN A 221 -6.08 -20.95 4.39
N LYS A 222 -5.35 -21.78 5.12
CA LYS A 222 -4.10 -22.41 4.68
C LYS A 222 -4.22 -23.06 3.29
N TRP A 223 -5.40 -23.59 2.96
CA TRP A 223 -5.71 -24.23 1.69
C TRP A 223 -5.72 -23.28 0.50
N ILE A 224 -6.18 -22.05 0.69
CA ILE A 224 -6.20 -21.04 -0.38
C ILE A 224 -4.80 -20.52 -0.65
N MET A 225 -4.00 -20.28 0.40
CA MET A 225 -2.59 -19.91 0.25
C MET A 225 -1.81 -21.03 -0.45
N PHE A 226 -2.08 -22.29 -0.11
CA PHE A 226 -1.50 -23.44 -0.79
C PHE A 226 -1.96 -23.55 -2.25
N LYS A 227 -3.25 -23.33 -2.56
CA LYS A 227 -3.76 -23.26 -3.93
C LYS A 227 -3.14 -22.12 -4.74
N LEU A 228 -2.97 -20.93 -4.14
CA LEU A 228 -2.29 -19.79 -4.78
C LEU A 228 -0.82 -20.14 -5.06
N PHE A 229 -0.15 -20.81 -4.14
CA PHE A 229 1.22 -21.29 -4.34
C PHE A 229 1.31 -22.31 -5.47
N ILE A 230 0.42 -23.29 -5.49
CA ILE A 230 0.34 -24.30 -6.58
C ILE A 230 0.04 -23.61 -7.92
N LYS A 231 -0.87 -22.64 -7.95
CA LYS A 231 -1.15 -21.84 -9.16
C LYS A 231 0.09 -21.08 -9.63
N LEU A 232 0.79 -20.42 -8.71
CA LEU A 232 2.04 -19.73 -8.99
C LEU A 232 3.11 -20.69 -9.53
N LEU A 233 3.28 -21.84 -8.88
CA LEU A 233 4.27 -22.84 -9.27
C LEU A 233 3.95 -23.56 -10.59
N ILE A 234 2.69 -23.98 -10.78
CA ILE A 234 2.31 -24.85 -11.91
C ILE A 234 1.84 -24.03 -13.11
N PHE A 235 1.07 -23.00 -12.89
CA PHE A 235 0.42 -22.23 -13.96
C PHE A 235 1.09 -20.89 -14.26
N ASN A 236 2.08 -20.50 -13.45
CA ASN A 236 2.75 -19.19 -13.53
C ASN A 236 1.74 -18.03 -13.63
N GLU A 237 0.64 -18.13 -12.88
CA GLU A 237 -0.33 -17.03 -12.75
C GLU A 237 0.27 -15.94 -11.85
N ILE A 238 1.19 -15.17 -12.44
CA ILE A 238 1.91 -14.11 -11.75
C ILE A 238 0.97 -12.92 -11.60
N PRO A 239 0.86 -12.31 -10.41
CA PRO A 239 0.13 -11.06 -10.25
C PRO A 239 0.68 -10.00 -11.21
N GLN A 240 -0.23 -9.36 -11.97
CA GLN A 240 0.14 -8.33 -12.95
C GLN A 240 1.09 -7.28 -12.36
N GLY A 241 2.07 -6.86 -13.16
CA GLY A 241 3.01 -5.80 -12.80
C GLY A 241 4.24 -6.24 -12.01
N ARG A 242 4.34 -7.49 -11.54
CA ARG A 242 5.50 -7.91 -10.72
C ARG A 242 6.82 -7.86 -11.48
N ILE A 243 6.82 -8.20 -12.75
CA ILE A 243 7.99 -8.11 -13.62
C ILE A 243 8.45 -6.65 -13.72
N GLY A 244 7.55 -5.74 -14.06
CA GLY A 244 7.84 -4.30 -14.16
C GLY A 244 8.34 -3.71 -12.84
N MET A 245 7.78 -4.14 -11.69
CA MET A 245 8.28 -3.74 -10.37
C MET A 245 9.75 -4.11 -10.18
N VAL A 246 10.13 -5.36 -10.49
CA VAL A 246 11.50 -5.84 -10.32
C VAL A 246 12.45 -5.10 -11.27
N GLN A 247 12.06 -4.90 -12.53
CA GLN A 247 12.84 -4.14 -13.51
C GLN A 247 13.08 -2.71 -13.03
N THR A 248 12.03 -2.01 -12.61
CA THR A 248 12.13 -0.64 -12.12
C THR A 248 13.01 -0.52 -10.86
N ILE A 249 12.95 -1.49 -9.94
CA ILE A 249 13.85 -1.49 -8.77
C ILE A 249 15.30 -1.67 -9.18
N LEU A 250 15.59 -2.59 -10.12
CA LEU A 250 16.94 -2.79 -10.64
C LEU A 250 17.51 -1.54 -11.33
N GLU A 251 16.66 -0.66 -11.86
CA GLU A 251 17.04 0.59 -12.53
C GLU A 251 17.17 1.77 -11.55
N ARG A 252 16.36 1.85 -10.52
CA ARG A 252 16.23 3.06 -9.68
C ARG A 252 16.90 2.98 -8.31
N VAL A 253 17.30 1.78 -7.86
CA VAL A 253 17.78 1.56 -6.50
C VAL A 253 19.23 1.07 -6.52
N ASP A 254 20.05 1.65 -5.66
CA ASP A 254 21.40 1.17 -5.38
C ASP A 254 21.30 -0.09 -4.51
N LEU A 255 21.53 -1.24 -5.10
CA LEU A 255 21.37 -2.55 -4.50
C LEU A 255 22.73 -3.19 -4.20
N ASN A 256 22.82 -3.94 -3.10
CA ASN A 256 23.98 -4.79 -2.87
C ASN A 256 23.95 -6.04 -3.79
N ASP A 257 25.07 -6.77 -3.86
CA ASP A 257 25.22 -7.93 -4.74
C ASP A 257 24.16 -9.03 -4.47
N ASN A 258 23.81 -9.26 -3.21
CA ASN A 258 22.82 -10.28 -2.83
C ASN A 258 21.41 -9.89 -3.29
N GLU A 259 21.03 -8.63 -3.11
CA GLU A 259 19.74 -8.08 -3.55
C GLU A 259 19.64 -8.09 -5.08
N THR A 260 20.70 -7.63 -5.76
CA THR A 260 20.77 -7.67 -7.23
C THR A 260 20.63 -9.08 -7.77
N LYS A 261 21.37 -10.04 -7.20
CA LYS A 261 21.30 -11.46 -7.59
C LYS A 261 19.92 -12.04 -7.34
N PHE A 262 19.31 -11.72 -6.20
CA PHE A 262 17.96 -12.16 -5.86
C PHE A 262 16.92 -11.60 -6.85
N LEU A 263 16.94 -10.30 -7.13
CA LEU A 263 15.99 -9.66 -8.03
C LEU A 263 16.14 -10.13 -9.48
N LYS A 264 17.38 -10.28 -9.99
CA LYS A 264 17.63 -10.86 -11.32
C LYS A 264 17.11 -12.29 -11.43
N LYS A 265 17.31 -13.11 -10.39
CA LYS A 265 16.75 -14.45 -10.35
C LYS A 265 15.22 -14.44 -10.23
N SER A 266 14.65 -13.53 -9.43
CA SER A 266 13.20 -13.35 -9.32
C SER A 266 12.61 -12.94 -10.67
N LEU A 267 13.24 -12.02 -11.40
CA LEU A 267 12.83 -11.60 -12.74
C LEU A 267 12.80 -12.80 -13.70
N HIS A 268 13.86 -13.62 -13.71
CA HIS A 268 13.90 -14.84 -14.51
C HIS A 268 12.75 -15.79 -14.16
N VAL A 269 12.53 -16.06 -12.85
CA VAL A 269 11.45 -16.94 -12.37
C VAL A 269 10.07 -16.41 -12.76
N LEU A 270 9.86 -15.08 -12.67
CA LEU A 270 8.61 -14.44 -13.01
C LEU A 270 8.35 -14.39 -14.54
N SER A 271 9.40 -14.37 -15.37
CA SER A 271 9.27 -14.23 -16.83
C SER A 271 9.08 -15.56 -17.58
N VAL A 272 9.38 -16.69 -16.96
CA VAL A 272 9.29 -17.99 -17.62
C VAL A 272 7.86 -18.53 -17.57
N LYS A 273 7.27 -18.83 -18.73
CA LYS A 273 5.93 -19.46 -18.80
C LYS A 273 5.96 -20.83 -18.12
N GLY A 274 5.03 -21.03 -17.17
CA GLY A 274 4.99 -22.23 -16.32
C GLY A 274 4.69 -23.50 -17.08
N ASN A 275 5.54 -24.50 -16.88
CA ASN A 275 5.24 -25.91 -17.06
C ASN A 275 5.89 -26.69 -15.91
N ILE A 276 5.60 -27.97 -15.81
CA ILE A 276 6.08 -28.80 -14.68
C ILE A 276 7.62 -28.85 -14.60
N PHE A 277 8.31 -28.80 -15.73
CA PHE A 277 9.78 -28.77 -15.77
C PHE A 277 10.35 -27.45 -15.25
N THR A 278 9.76 -26.34 -15.65
CA THR A 278 10.13 -25.01 -15.15
C THR A 278 9.89 -24.89 -13.63
N CYS A 279 8.80 -25.47 -13.15
CA CYS A 279 8.49 -25.56 -11.74
C CYS A 279 9.59 -26.30 -10.97
N LEU A 280 10.01 -27.47 -11.46
CA LEU A 280 11.07 -28.26 -10.84
C LEU A 280 12.42 -27.52 -10.87
N GLN A 281 12.76 -26.85 -11.96
CA GLN A 281 13.99 -26.05 -12.08
C GLN A 281 14.01 -24.86 -11.10
N ASN A 282 12.86 -24.25 -10.82
CA ASN A 282 12.74 -23.10 -9.91
C ASN A 282 12.44 -23.50 -8.47
N ALA A 283 12.12 -24.77 -8.18
CA ALA A 283 11.82 -25.24 -6.82
C ALA A 283 12.92 -24.89 -5.79
N PRO A 284 14.22 -25.03 -6.08
CA PRO A 284 15.27 -24.64 -5.14
C PRO A 284 15.22 -23.15 -4.77
N PHE A 285 14.89 -22.27 -5.71
CA PHE A 285 14.72 -20.83 -5.45
C PHE A 285 13.54 -20.58 -4.50
N TYR A 286 12.38 -21.20 -4.77
CA TYR A 286 11.19 -21.04 -3.92
C TYR A 286 11.43 -21.61 -2.51
N ILE A 287 12.04 -22.77 -2.39
CA ILE A 287 12.38 -23.38 -1.10
C ILE A 287 13.33 -22.50 -0.31
N LYS A 288 14.36 -21.94 -0.96
CA LYS A 288 15.35 -21.09 -0.31
C LYS A 288 14.78 -19.76 0.15
N HIS A 289 14.01 -19.07 -0.69
CA HIS A 289 13.64 -17.67 -0.46
C HIS A 289 12.19 -17.48 -0.03
N CYS A 290 11.27 -18.39 -0.40
CA CYS A 290 9.84 -18.20 -0.19
C CYS A 290 9.22 -19.17 0.84
N ARG A 291 9.99 -20.15 1.39
CA ARG A 291 9.46 -21.12 2.37
C ARG A 291 8.75 -20.46 3.55
N HIS A 292 9.27 -19.32 4.03
CA HIS A 292 8.72 -18.59 5.16
C HIS A 292 7.34 -17.93 4.87
N ILE A 293 6.95 -17.82 3.60
CA ILE A 293 5.62 -17.34 3.20
C ILE A 293 4.55 -18.39 3.53
N PHE A 294 4.95 -19.66 3.56
CA PHE A 294 4.06 -20.82 3.69
C PHE A 294 4.20 -21.56 5.03
N THR A 295 5.19 -21.20 5.85
CA THR A 295 5.30 -21.69 7.23
C THR A 295 4.43 -20.84 8.14
N PHE A 296 3.39 -21.46 8.65
CA PHE A 296 2.44 -20.89 9.61
C PHE A 296 2.73 -21.38 11.01
#